data_2fb1a4500a48559561416336621518bc
#
_entry.id   2fb1a4500a48559561416336621518bc
#
_cell.length_a   1.000
_cell.length_b   1.000
_cell.length_c   1.000
_cell.angle_alpha   90.00
_cell.angle_beta   90.00
_cell.angle_gamma   90.00
#
_symmetry.space_group_name_H-M   'P 1'
#
loop_
_entity.id
_entity.type
_entity.pdbx_description
1 polymer ?
#
loop_
_entity_poly.entity_id
_entity_poly.type
_entity_poly.pdbx_seq_one_letter_code
_entity_poly.pdbx_strand_id
1 'polypeptide(L)'
;QERQETKKIYSFLSSTSQRYLDASLSGSTGQVELKSKDGYTVRLDVTVKYRVSPNEVHKLYQELGSEARYKGIVRDQVQKTIRDIFGTMLTEQFYDPEVRRVKTVEAKKDLKGELADSSIDLIDILIRDIAFDPSYERKILDKKLADQDVELNKSRALAEDKKGETN
;
A
#
# COMPACT_ATOMS: atom_id res chain seq x y z
N GLN A 1 -27.69 33.28 -7.34
CA GLN A 1 -26.72 32.32 -7.90
C GLN A 1 -25.49 32.26 -7.01
N GLU A 2 -24.88 33.37 -6.68
CA GLU A 2 -23.68 33.49 -5.81
C GLU A 2 -23.84 32.87 -4.40
N ARG A 3 -25.04 33.04 -3.78
CA ARG A 3 -25.34 32.41 -2.47
C ARG A 3 -25.40 30.88 -2.50
N GLN A 4 -25.78 30.30 -3.62
CA GLN A 4 -25.84 28.84 -3.76
C GLN A 4 -24.43 28.24 -3.97
N GLU A 5 -23.60 28.94 -4.71
CA GLU A 5 -22.21 28.54 -4.92
C GLU A 5 -21.41 28.67 -3.64
N THR A 6 -21.56 29.72 -2.90
CA THR A 6 -20.96 29.94 -1.58
C THR A 6 -21.33 28.81 -0.60
N LYS A 7 -22.61 28.41 -0.54
CA LYS A 7 -23.06 27.29 0.29
C LYS A 7 -22.45 25.96 -0.12
N LYS A 8 -22.28 25.71 -1.43
CA LYS A 8 -21.61 24.50 -1.95
C LYS A 8 -20.15 24.48 -1.58
N ILE A 9 -19.46 25.62 -1.68
CA ILE A 9 -18.05 25.76 -1.27
C ILE A 9 -17.89 25.54 0.23
N TYR A 10 -18.75 26.11 1.08
CA TYR A 10 -18.71 25.87 2.52
C TYR A 10 -19.05 24.42 2.90
N SER A 11 -19.98 23.78 2.22
CA SER A 11 -20.29 22.37 2.39
C SER A 11 -19.10 21.49 2.00
N PHE A 12 -18.42 21.83 0.91
CA PHE A 12 -17.19 21.17 0.46
C PHE A 12 -16.05 21.37 1.46
N LEU A 13 -15.87 22.60 1.98
CA LEU A 13 -14.86 22.92 3.00
C LEU A 13 -15.10 22.19 4.32
N SER A 14 -16.34 22.11 4.78
CA SER A 14 -16.68 21.40 6.03
C SER A 14 -16.49 19.88 5.92
N SER A 15 -16.59 19.36 4.69
CA SER A 15 -16.39 17.94 4.41
C SER A 15 -14.91 17.53 4.22
N THR A 16 -14.02 18.51 4.03
CA THR A 16 -12.62 18.28 3.64
C THR A 16 -11.60 18.34 4.77
N SER A 17 -12.01 18.61 6.02
CA SER A 17 -11.06 18.59 7.13
C SER A 17 -10.58 17.17 7.43
N GLN A 18 -9.35 16.87 7.04
CA GLN A 18 -8.62 15.61 7.31
C GLN A 18 -9.43 14.34 7.05
N ARG A 19 -9.50 13.91 5.80
CA ARG A 19 -10.14 12.65 5.44
C ARG A 19 -9.12 11.56 5.21
N TYR A 20 -9.44 10.39 5.74
CA TYR A 20 -8.81 9.13 5.38
C TYR A 20 -9.53 8.60 4.15
N LEU A 21 -8.79 8.33 3.09
CA LEU A 21 -9.29 7.57 1.95
C LEU A 21 -8.68 6.18 2.04
N ASP A 22 -9.52 5.19 2.28
CA ASP A 22 -9.16 3.83 1.94
C ASP A 22 -9.09 3.76 0.42
N ALA A 23 -7.95 3.39 -0.14
CA ALA A 23 -7.77 3.20 -1.59
C ALA A 23 -8.70 2.11 -2.14
N SER A 24 -9.52 1.58 -1.28
CA SER A 24 -10.45 0.47 -1.41
C SER A 24 -11.87 0.82 -1.79
N LEU A 25 -12.16 1.99 -2.19
CA LEU A 25 -13.54 2.43 -2.45
C LEU A 25 -14.11 1.96 -3.78
N SER A 26 -14.10 0.67 -4.01
CA SER A 26 -15.11 0.07 -4.89
C SER A 26 -15.59 -1.23 -4.25
N GLY A 27 -16.65 -1.17 -3.47
CA GLY A 27 -17.61 -2.27 -3.22
C GLY A 27 -17.11 -3.63 -2.74
N SER A 28 -15.84 -3.91 -2.72
CA SER A 28 -15.23 -5.10 -2.14
C SER A 28 -13.78 -4.80 -1.76
N THR A 29 -13.56 -4.76 -0.47
CA THR A 29 -12.26 -4.91 0.17
C THR A 29 -11.10 -4.13 -0.40
N GLY A 30 -10.94 -2.93 -0.08
CA GLY A 30 -9.78 -2.13 0.16
C GLY A 30 -8.40 -2.44 -0.43
N GLN A 31 -8.27 -3.30 -1.38
CA GLN A 31 -7.00 -3.87 -1.77
C GLN A 31 -6.54 -3.40 -3.14
N VAL A 32 -5.32 -2.90 -3.19
CA VAL A 32 -4.62 -2.68 -4.45
C VAL A 32 -3.99 -4.00 -4.86
N GLU A 33 -4.51 -4.60 -5.94
CA GLU A 33 -3.93 -5.80 -6.53
C GLU A 33 -2.81 -5.40 -7.49
N LEU A 34 -1.67 -6.05 -7.34
CA LEU A 34 -0.50 -5.87 -8.19
C LEU A 34 0.21 -7.21 -8.42
N LYS A 35 1.07 -7.25 -9.43
CA LYS A 35 1.99 -8.35 -9.64
C LYS A 35 3.38 -7.95 -9.16
N SER A 36 4.00 -8.83 -8.38
CA SER A 36 5.41 -8.72 -8.00
C SER A 36 6.32 -8.96 -9.19
N LYS A 37 7.59 -8.60 -9.06
CA LYS A 37 8.60 -8.79 -10.11
C LYS A 37 8.76 -10.24 -10.55
N ASP A 38 8.54 -11.19 -9.65
CA ASP A 38 8.56 -12.64 -9.88
C ASP A 38 7.21 -13.24 -10.31
N GLY A 39 6.21 -12.36 -10.61
CA GLY A 39 4.97 -12.73 -11.28
C GLY A 39 3.82 -13.18 -10.36
N TYR A 40 4.01 -13.20 -9.05
CA TYR A 40 2.93 -13.55 -8.11
C TYR A 40 1.99 -12.38 -7.87
N THR A 41 0.73 -12.69 -7.65
CA THR A 41 -0.28 -11.68 -7.28
C THR A 41 -0.16 -11.34 -5.80
N VAL A 42 -0.01 -10.04 -5.51
CA VAL A 42 0.02 -9.50 -4.15
C VAL A 42 -1.10 -8.49 -4.02
N ARG A 43 -1.82 -8.53 -2.91
CA ARG A 43 -2.88 -7.59 -2.56
C ARG A 43 -2.46 -6.78 -1.36
N LEU A 44 -2.44 -5.46 -1.53
CA LEU A 44 -2.06 -4.49 -0.50
C LEU A 44 -3.29 -3.73 -0.04
N ASP A 45 -3.55 -3.73 1.25
CA ASP A 45 -4.53 -2.84 1.85
C ASP A 45 -3.86 -1.51 2.22
N VAL A 46 -4.20 -0.45 1.49
CA VAL A 46 -3.53 0.85 1.59
C VAL A 46 -4.50 1.92 2.05
N THR A 47 -4.13 2.64 3.10
CA THR A 47 -4.83 3.85 3.55
C THR A 47 -4.00 5.08 3.27
N VAL A 48 -4.61 6.08 2.66
CA VAL A 48 -3.96 7.36 2.36
C VAL A 48 -4.61 8.49 3.13
N LYS A 49 -3.78 9.26 3.83
CA LYS A 49 -4.20 10.48 4.53
C LYS A 49 -3.79 11.70 3.71
N TYR A 50 -4.76 12.51 3.33
CA TYR A 50 -4.55 13.72 2.54
C TYR A 50 -5.47 14.85 2.96
N ARG A 51 -5.17 16.05 2.50
CA ARG A 51 -6.03 17.24 2.65
C ARG A 51 -5.99 18.06 1.37
N VAL A 52 -6.99 18.89 1.17
CA VAL A 52 -6.96 19.91 0.13
C VAL A 52 -6.10 21.09 0.60
N SER A 53 -5.27 21.63 -0.29
CA SER A 53 -4.43 22.79 0.01
C SER A 53 -5.27 23.99 0.41
N PRO A 54 -5.00 24.64 1.56
CA PRO A 54 -5.94 25.59 2.19
C PRO A 54 -6.39 26.75 1.31
N ASN A 55 -5.55 27.23 0.41
CA ASN A 55 -5.85 28.38 -0.45
C ASN A 55 -6.32 27.98 -1.86
N GLU A 56 -6.43 26.69 -2.16
CA GLU A 56 -6.72 26.18 -3.50
C GLU A 56 -8.04 25.42 -3.61
N VAL A 57 -8.83 25.42 -2.54
CA VAL A 57 -10.13 24.73 -2.52
C VAL A 57 -11.06 25.25 -3.61
N HIS A 58 -11.04 26.55 -3.87
CA HIS A 58 -11.84 27.16 -4.92
C HIS A 58 -11.44 26.67 -6.32
N LYS A 59 -10.13 26.58 -6.56
CA LYS A 59 -9.55 26.05 -7.80
C LYS A 59 -9.94 24.58 -8.00
N LEU A 60 -9.74 23.76 -6.95
CA LEU A 60 -10.13 22.36 -6.98
C LEU A 60 -11.61 22.16 -7.29
N TYR A 61 -12.47 22.98 -6.68
CA TYR A 61 -13.91 22.91 -6.93
C TYR A 61 -14.28 23.33 -8.36
N GLN A 62 -13.64 24.36 -8.90
CA GLN A 62 -13.85 24.80 -10.29
C GLN A 62 -13.38 23.74 -11.30
N GLU A 63 -12.25 23.10 -11.07
CA GLU A 63 -11.68 22.11 -11.98
C GLU A 63 -12.39 20.76 -11.89
N LEU A 64 -12.71 20.31 -10.70
CA LEU A 64 -13.22 18.96 -10.46
C LEU A 64 -14.72 18.89 -10.11
N GLY A 65 -15.30 19.97 -9.66
CA GLY A 65 -16.75 20.16 -9.50
C GLY A 65 -17.41 19.37 -8.36
N SER A 66 -16.92 18.23 -7.95
CA SER A 66 -17.54 17.40 -6.90
C SER A 66 -16.56 16.60 -6.06
N GLU A 67 -16.96 16.33 -4.82
CA GLU A 67 -16.18 15.50 -3.89
C GLU A 67 -15.90 14.10 -4.43
N ALA A 68 -16.87 13.47 -5.05
CA ALA A 68 -16.73 12.13 -5.62
C ALA A 68 -15.64 12.09 -6.72
N ARG A 69 -15.51 13.15 -7.50
CA ARG A 69 -14.58 13.21 -8.61
C ARG A 69 -13.14 13.35 -8.14
N TYR A 70 -12.83 14.24 -7.20
CA TYR A 70 -11.47 14.35 -6.70
C TYR A 70 -11.04 13.11 -5.89
N LYS A 71 -11.96 12.48 -5.16
CA LYS A 71 -11.69 11.20 -4.49
C LYS A 71 -11.35 10.10 -5.48
N GLY A 72 -12.04 10.06 -6.62
CA GLY A 72 -11.73 9.13 -7.71
C GLY A 72 -10.31 9.34 -8.24
N ILE A 73 -9.92 10.58 -8.52
CA ILE A 73 -8.58 10.93 -9.00
C ILE A 73 -7.50 10.52 -7.99
N VAL A 74 -7.69 10.85 -6.71
CA VAL A 74 -6.73 10.46 -5.66
C VAL A 74 -6.59 8.94 -5.60
N ARG A 75 -7.70 8.22 -5.62
CA ARG A 75 -7.69 6.75 -5.59
C ARG A 75 -6.93 6.16 -6.78
N ASP A 76 -7.24 6.63 -7.99
CA ASP A 76 -6.64 6.10 -9.21
C ASP A 76 -5.13 6.38 -9.24
N GLN A 77 -4.72 7.57 -8.79
CA GLN A 77 -3.32 7.95 -8.67
C GLN A 77 -2.57 7.12 -7.63
N VAL A 78 -3.18 6.92 -6.45
CA VAL A 78 -2.63 6.04 -5.40
C VAL A 78 -2.44 4.62 -5.93
N GLN A 79 -3.46 4.05 -6.57
CA GLN A 79 -3.38 2.70 -7.11
C GLN A 79 -2.29 2.56 -8.16
N LYS A 80 -2.13 3.55 -9.04
CA LYS A 80 -1.07 3.59 -10.05
C LYS A 80 0.30 3.61 -9.38
N THR A 81 0.56 4.59 -8.51
CA THR A 81 1.85 4.75 -7.83
C THR A 81 2.23 3.53 -7.01
N ILE A 82 1.27 2.93 -6.28
CA ILE A 82 1.51 1.70 -5.52
C ILE A 82 1.87 0.53 -6.44
N ARG A 83 1.16 0.34 -7.57
CA ARG A 83 1.50 -0.71 -8.53
C ARG A 83 2.88 -0.51 -9.14
N ASP A 84 3.22 0.71 -9.51
CA ASP A 84 4.49 1.04 -10.16
C ASP A 84 5.67 0.79 -9.23
N ILE A 85 5.59 1.21 -7.97
CA ILE A 85 6.69 1.10 -7.01
C ILE A 85 6.78 -0.31 -6.41
N PHE A 86 5.67 -0.85 -5.90
CA PHE A 86 5.66 -2.17 -5.25
C PHE A 86 5.73 -3.32 -6.25
N GLY A 87 5.33 -3.11 -7.50
CA GLY A 87 5.50 -4.09 -8.58
C GLY A 87 6.97 -4.37 -8.96
N THR A 88 7.90 -3.52 -8.53
CA THR A 88 9.35 -3.76 -8.69
C THR A 88 9.94 -4.73 -7.66
N MET A 89 9.20 -5.04 -6.60
CA MET A 89 9.65 -5.92 -5.52
C MET A 89 9.47 -7.39 -5.87
N LEU A 90 10.38 -8.22 -5.38
CA LEU A 90 10.18 -9.67 -5.30
C LEU A 90 9.17 -10.00 -4.20
N THR A 91 8.43 -11.09 -4.34
CA THR A 91 7.40 -11.46 -3.37
C THR A 91 7.96 -11.66 -1.96
N GLU A 92 9.16 -12.22 -1.82
CA GLU A 92 9.83 -12.38 -0.51
C GLU A 92 10.18 -11.05 0.16
N GLN A 93 10.45 -9.99 -0.61
CA GLN A 93 10.78 -8.67 -0.09
C GLN A 93 9.59 -7.99 0.62
N PHE A 94 8.36 -8.43 0.32
CA PHE A 94 7.17 -7.95 1.03
C PHE A 94 7.12 -8.41 2.49
N TYR A 95 7.88 -9.43 2.88
CA TYR A 95 8.01 -9.87 4.27
C TYR A 95 9.04 -9.05 5.04
N ASP A 96 9.96 -8.35 4.35
CA ASP A 96 10.98 -7.52 4.98
C ASP A 96 10.42 -6.12 5.34
N PRO A 97 10.35 -5.78 6.65
CA PRO A 97 9.82 -4.50 7.08
C PRO A 97 10.62 -3.29 6.59
N GLU A 98 11.95 -3.42 6.48
CA GLU A 98 12.81 -2.32 6.05
C GLU A 98 12.63 -2.02 4.56
N VAL A 99 12.57 -3.06 3.73
CA VAL A 99 12.31 -2.89 2.30
C VAL A 99 10.95 -2.26 2.07
N ARG A 100 9.92 -2.72 2.79
CA ARG A 100 8.57 -2.11 2.74
C ARG A 100 8.59 -0.64 3.15
N ARG A 101 9.32 -0.30 4.20
CA ARG A 101 9.45 1.08 4.68
C ARG A 101 10.09 1.97 3.62
N VAL A 102 11.18 1.54 3.01
CA VAL A 102 11.86 2.28 1.95
C VAL A 102 10.91 2.50 0.76
N LYS A 103 10.21 1.47 0.31
CA LYS A 103 9.25 1.56 -0.80
C LYS A 103 8.04 2.42 -0.47
N THR A 104 7.58 2.42 0.77
CA THR A 104 6.49 3.32 1.22
C THR A 104 6.94 4.78 1.19
N VAL A 105 8.17 5.07 1.59
CA VAL A 105 8.74 6.44 1.52
C VAL A 105 8.88 6.89 0.06
N GLU A 106 9.34 6.02 -0.82
CA GLU A 106 9.43 6.27 -2.27
C GLU A 106 8.03 6.59 -2.84
N ALA A 107 7.05 5.74 -2.57
CA ALA A 107 5.66 5.94 -2.98
C ALA A 107 5.06 7.25 -2.44
N LYS A 108 5.34 7.58 -1.19
CA LYS A 108 4.91 8.85 -0.59
C LYS A 108 5.49 10.05 -1.30
N LYS A 109 6.77 10.00 -1.67
CA LYS A 109 7.45 11.09 -2.38
C LYS A 109 6.85 11.31 -3.76
N ASP A 110 6.68 10.23 -4.54
CA ASP A 110 6.16 10.30 -5.91
C ASP A 110 4.69 10.76 -5.91
N LEU A 111 3.86 10.15 -5.06
CA LEU A 111 2.46 10.52 -4.95
C LEU A 111 2.26 11.96 -4.47
N LYS A 112 3.14 12.45 -3.59
CA LYS A 112 3.10 13.84 -3.14
C LYS A 112 3.32 14.82 -4.30
N GLY A 113 4.25 14.51 -5.20
CA GLY A 113 4.48 15.30 -6.42
C GLY A 113 3.27 15.29 -7.34
N GLU A 114 2.74 14.12 -7.64
CA GLU A 114 1.61 13.94 -8.55
C GLU A 114 0.30 14.58 -8.03
N LEU A 115 0.04 14.53 -6.74
CA LEU A 115 -1.15 15.14 -6.14
C LEU A 115 -1.03 16.66 -5.94
N ALA A 116 0.18 17.20 -5.84
CA ALA A 116 0.40 18.64 -5.71
C ALA A 116 -0.16 19.41 -6.91
N ASP A 117 -0.06 18.85 -8.12
CA ASP A 117 -0.62 19.42 -9.34
C ASP A 117 -2.15 19.54 -9.30
N SER A 118 -2.79 18.71 -8.48
CA SER A 118 -4.25 18.70 -8.27
C SER A 118 -4.69 19.45 -7.00
N SER A 119 -3.84 20.31 -6.43
CA SER A 119 -4.14 21.06 -5.19
C SER A 119 -4.45 20.17 -3.99
N ILE A 120 -3.91 18.94 -3.96
CA ILE A 120 -4.08 17.95 -2.89
C ILE A 120 -2.73 17.73 -2.20
N ASP A 121 -2.72 17.95 -0.89
CA ASP A 121 -1.55 17.78 -0.04
C ASP A 121 -1.58 16.39 0.63
N LEU A 122 -0.66 15.53 0.23
CA LEU A 122 -0.51 14.21 0.82
C LEU A 122 0.14 14.30 2.19
N ILE A 123 -0.52 13.75 3.20
CA ILE A 123 -0.02 13.71 4.58
C ILE A 123 0.74 12.41 4.82
N ASP A 124 0.09 11.27 4.57
CA ASP A 124 0.70 9.96 4.83
C ASP A 124 0.11 8.83 4.01
N ILE A 125 0.89 7.73 3.89
CA ILE A 125 0.48 6.45 3.29
C ILE A 125 0.75 5.35 4.31
N LEU A 126 -0.25 4.52 4.56
CA LEU A 126 -0.17 3.38 5.46
C LEU A 126 -0.54 2.09 4.71
N ILE A 127 0.34 1.10 4.75
CA ILE A 127 0.03 -0.25 4.31
C ILE A 127 -0.44 -1.02 5.54
N ARG A 128 -1.71 -1.42 5.56
CA ARG A 128 -2.35 -2.07 6.71
C ARG A 128 -2.18 -3.58 6.68
N ASP A 129 -2.32 -4.16 5.49
CA ASP A 129 -2.26 -5.61 5.31
C ASP A 129 -1.69 -5.98 3.95
N ILE A 130 -1.11 -7.17 3.87
CA ILE A 130 -0.53 -7.74 2.66
C ILE A 130 -1.00 -9.18 2.56
N ALA A 131 -1.77 -9.48 1.51
CA ALA A 131 -2.21 -10.84 1.22
C ALA A 131 -1.53 -11.34 -0.05
N PHE A 132 -1.08 -12.58 -0.04
CA PHE A 132 -0.40 -13.23 -1.16
C PHE A 132 -1.33 -14.22 -1.85
N ASP A 133 -0.95 -14.60 -3.07
CA ASP A 133 -1.60 -15.70 -3.77
C ASP A 133 -1.42 -17.01 -2.99
N PRO A 134 -2.47 -17.84 -2.84
CA PRO A 134 -2.37 -19.11 -2.12
C PRO A 134 -1.31 -20.08 -2.64
N SER A 135 -0.98 -20.01 -3.93
CA SER A 135 0.08 -20.83 -4.53
C SER A 135 1.46 -20.43 -4.02
N TYR A 136 1.68 -19.14 -3.79
CA TYR A 136 2.91 -18.62 -3.21
C TYR A 136 3.03 -18.98 -1.72
N GLU A 137 1.95 -18.85 -0.97
CA GLU A 137 1.91 -19.20 0.46
C GLU A 137 2.26 -20.67 0.67
N ARG A 138 1.74 -21.58 -0.15
CA ARG A 138 2.11 -23.00 -0.11
C ARG A 138 3.59 -23.22 -0.39
N LYS A 139 4.13 -22.56 -1.42
CA LYS A 139 5.56 -22.67 -1.77
C LYS A 139 6.48 -22.20 -0.63
N ILE A 140 6.11 -21.13 0.07
CA ILE A 140 6.86 -20.65 1.25
C ILE A 140 6.76 -21.65 2.40
N LEU A 141 5.59 -22.22 2.63
CA LEU A 141 5.39 -23.24 3.66
C LEU A 141 6.25 -24.48 3.36
N ASP A 142 6.22 -24.99 2.12
CA ASP A 142 6.99 -26.14 1.69
C ASP A 142 8.51 -25.89 1.83
N LYS A 143 8.98 -24.69 1.46
CA LYS A 143 10.37 -24.29 1.66
C LYS A 143 10.76 -24.28 3.14
N LYS A 144 9.93 -23.68 4.01
CA LYS A 144 10.19 -23.65 5.46
C LYS A 144 10.24 -25.05 6.07
N LEU A 145 9.36 -25.96 5.64
CA LEU A 145 9.37 -27.35 6.10
C LEU A 145 10.66 -28.05 5.67
N ALA A 146 11.07 -27.89 4.40
CA ALA A 146 12.32 -28.47 3.90
C ALA A 146 13.56 -27.93 4.65
N ASP A 147 13.60 -26.61 4.93
CA ASP A 147 14.68 -25.99 5.69
C ASP A 147 14.74 -26.53 7.14
N GLN A 148 13.58 -26.74 7.79
CA GLN A 148 13.49 -27.35 9.12
C GLN A 148 13.96 -28.78 9.13
N ASP A 149 13.62 -29.60 8.12
CA ASP A 149 14.06 -30.97 7.99
C ASP A 149 15.60 -31.07 7.83
N VAL A 150 16.19 -30.15 7.06
CA VAL A 150 17.65 -30.05 6.92
C VAL A 150 18.31 -29.72 8.24
N GLU A 151 17.76 -28.78 9.01
CA GLU A 151 18.31 -28.37 10.30
C GLU A 151 18.16 -29.47 11.35
N LEU A 152 17.02 -30.18 11.35
CA LEU A 152 16.79 -31.35 12.21
C LEU A 152 17.78 -32.49 11.90
N ASN A 153 18.03 -32.79 10.61
CA ASN A 153 18.96 -33.82 10.21
C ASN A 153 20.42 -33.46 10.58
N LYS A 154 20.81 -32.19 10.44
CA LYS A 154 22.11 -31.71 10.92
C LYS A 154 22.27 -31.87 12.44
N SER A 155 21.23 -31.50 13.19
CA SER A 155 21.21 -31.63 14.66
C SER A 155 21.32 -33.10 15.10
N ARG A 156 20.64 -34.00 14.38
CA ARG A 156 20.73 -35.46 14.65
C ARG A 156 22.12 -36.02 14.34
N ALA A 157 22.71 -35.64 13.21
CA ALA A 157 24.06 -36.05 12.84
C ALA A 157 25.11 -35.61 13.88
N LEU A 158 25.03 -34.33 14.32
CA LEU A 158 25.89 -33.80 15.38
C LEU A 158 25.71 -34.52 16.74
N ALA A 159 24.49 -34.98 17.04
CA ALA A 159 24.20 -35.71 18.28
C ALA A 159 24.76 -37.16 18.21
N GLU A 160 24.74 -37.77 17.04
CA GLU A 160 25.32 -39.11 16.83
C GLU A 160 26.85 -39.08 16.88
N ASP A 161 27.50 -38.07 16.26
CA ASP A 161 28.94 -37.87 16.31
C ASP A 161 29.43 -37.71 17.74
N LYS A 162 28.73 -36.89 18.56
CA LYS A 162 29.05 -36.71 19.98
C LYS A 162 28.88 -38.01 20.83
N LYS A 163 27.96 -38.88 20.45
CA LYS A 163 27.80 -40.17 21.12
C LYS A 163 28.89 -41.13 20.74
N GLY A 164 29.43 -41.06 19.52
CA GLY A 164 30.54 -41.86 19.06
C GLY A 164 31.88 -41.51 19.71
N GLU A 165 32.08 -40.25 20.11
CA GLU A 165 33.30 -39.81 20.80
C GLU A 165 33.34 -40.13 22.31
N THR A 166 32.21 -40.55 22.89
CA THR A 166 32.10 -40.81 24.35
C THR A 166 32.17 -42.28 24.70
N ASN A 167 32.40 -43.20 23.74
CA ASN A 167 32.64 -44.62 23.93
C ASN A 167 34.10 -44.97 23.53
#